data_1902af602e97ce1f773fa728b0b41fff
#
_entry.id   1902af602e97ce1f773fa728b0b41fff
#
_cell.length_a   1.000
_cell.length_b   1.000
_cell.length_c   1.000
_cell.angle_alpha   90.00
_cell.angle_beta   90.00
_cell.angle_gamma   90.00
#
_symmetry.space_group_name_H-M   'P 1'
#
loop_
_entity.id
_entity.type
_entity.pdbx_description
1 polymer ?
#
loop_
_entity_poly.entity_id
_entity_poly.type
_entity_poly.pdbx_seq_one_letter_code
_entity_poly.pdbx_strand_id
1 'polypeptide(L)'
;MKTSAMSQPARNTVVVLDDWEHALRERVRWNEIRTRAEVTIHSRRLVGDELVEALQGAQCVVLFRDRTPMPRALLERLPDLRHIVYTGTRNRTLDIEAAQSL
;
A
#
# COMPACT_ATOMS: atom_id res chain seq x y z
N MET A 1 -11.89 -17.99 -19.44
CA MET A 1 -11.70 -17.85 -18.74
C MET A 1 -11.34 -17.68 -18.60
N LYS A 2 -11.34 -17.39 -18.74
CA LYS A 2 -11.11 -17.04 -18.27
C LYS A 2 -10.75 -16.87 -18.07
N THR A 3 -10.72 -16.80 -18.50
CA THR A 3 -10.52 -16.44 -17.97
C THR A 3 -10.49 -16.03 -17.51
N SER A 4 -10.99 -15.94 -17.61
CA SER A 4 -11.03 -15.40 -17.00
C SER A 4 -11.04 -14.88 -16.44
N ALA A 5 -12.06 -15.05 -16.34
CA ALA A 5 -11.80 -13.98 -15.47
C ALA A 5 -10.37 -13.70 -15.22
N MET A 6 -9.67 -14.53 -15.56
CA MET A 6 -8.34 -14.32 -15.44
C MET A 6 -7.73 -13.70 -16.57
N SER A 7 -8.41 -13.57 -17.62
CA SER A 7 -7.92 -12.95 -18.81
C SER A 7 -7.87 -11.43 -18.70
N GLN A 8 -8.54 -10.84 -17.71
CA GLN A 8 -8.46 -9.41 -17.51
C GLN A 8 -7.17 -9.07 -16.78
N PRO A 9 -6.49 -7.99 -17.13
CA PRO A 9 -5.34 -7.55 -16.37
C PRO A 9 -5.78 -7.25 -14.94
N ALA A 10 -4.94 -7.59 -14.00
CA ALA A 10 -5.22 -7.29 -12.61
C ALA A 10 -5.37 -5.79 -12.44
N ARG A 11 -6.38 -5.37 -11.69
CA ARG A 11 -6.51 -3.96 -11.37
C ARG A 11 -5.38 -3.57 -10.45
N ASN A 12 -4.96 -2.33 -10.53
CA ASN A 12 -4.01 -1.79 -9.58
C ASN A 12 -4.63 -1.85 -8.18
N THR A 13 -3.85 -2.26 -7.23
CA THR A 13 -4.29 -2.39 -5.85
C THR A 13 -3.55 -1.37 -5.00
N VAL A 14 -4.30 -0.53 -4.31
CA VAL A 14 -3.77 0.49 -3.42
C VAL A 14 -4.15 0.13 -1.99
N VAL A 15 -3.17 0.05 -1.12
CA VAL A 15 -3.40 -0.23 0.30
C VAL A 15 -2.95 0.99 1.10
N VAL A 16 -3.87 1.54 1.89
CA VAL A 16 -3.59 2.66 2.78
C VAL A 16 -3.43 2.11 4.19
N LEU A 17 -2.31 2.44 4.83
CA LEU A 17 -2.02 1.97 6.17
C LEU A 17 -2.17 3.09 7.19
N ASP A 18 -2.54 2.70 8.41
CA ASP A 18 -2.50 3.59 9.58
C ASP A 18 -3.33 4.85 9.50
N ASP A 19 -4.49 4.78 8.84
CA ASP A 19 -5.42 5.91 8.81
C ASP A 19 -6.25 5.94 10.10
N TRP A 20 -5.56 6.10 11.24
CA TRP A 20 -6.16 5.96 12.56
C TRP A 20 -7.27 6.95 12.83
N GLU A 21 -7.13 8.17 12.33
CA GLU A 21 -8.10 9.23 12.53
C GLU A 21 -9.16 9.28 11.42
N HIS A 22 -9.11 8.35 10.49
CA HIS A 22 -9.97 8.33 9.30
C HIS A 22 -9.82 9.58 8.42
N ALA A 23 -8.71 10.28 8.56
CA ALA A 23 -8.50 11.53 7.84
C ALA A 23 -8.37 11.33 6.34
N LEU A 24 -7.60 10.32 5.92
CA LEU A 24 -7.45 10.04 4.50
C LEU A 24 -8.74 9.46 3.93
N ARG A 25 -9.43 8.61 4.69
CA ARG A 25 -10.70 8.03 4.25
C ARG A 25 -11.73 9.12 3.92
N GLU A 26 -11.78 10.17 4.72
CA GLU A 26 -12.80 11.19 4.57
C GLU A 26 -12.41 12.33 3.62
N ARG A 27 -11.10 12.59 3.46
CA ARG A 27 -10.64 13.77 2.71
C ARG A 27 -10.23 13.49 1.28
N VAL A 28 -9.90 12.26 0.96
CA VAL A 28 -9.47 11.90 -0.38
C VAL A 28 -10.67 11.41 -1.19
N ARG A 29 -10.71 11.78 -2.45
CA ARG A 29 -11.79 11.36 -3.34
C ARG A 29 -11.57 9.94 -3.83
N TRP A 30 -11.70 8.99 -2.93
CA TRP A 30 -11.44 7.58 -3.23
C TRP A 30 -12.36 7.03 -4.31
N ASN A 31 -13.57 7.56 -4.43
CA ASN A 31 -14.49 7.07 -5.46
C ASN A 31 -13.92 7.24 -6.86
N GLU A 32 -13.19 8.32 -7.12
CA GLU A 32 -12.55 8.52 -8.41
C GLU A 32 -11.41 7.53 -8.62
N ILE A 33 -10.62 7.28 -7.57
CA ILE A 33 -9.51 6.35 -7.62
C ILE A 33 -10.03 4.93 -7.81
N ARG A 34 -11.14 4.58 -7.15
CA ARG A 34 -11.72 3.23 -7.23
C ARG A 34 -12.25 2.88 -8.61
N THR A 35 -12.40 3.84 -9.51
CA THR A 35 -12.73 3.53 -10.90
C THR A 35 -11.56 2.88 -11.62
N ARG A 36 -10.32 3.02 -11.09
CA ARG A 36 -9.11 2.52 -11.73
C ARG A 36 -8.30 1.57 -10.88
N ALA A 37 -8.61 1.47 -9.60
CA ALA A 37 -7.85 0.66 -8.66
C ALA A 37 -8.75 0.14 -7.56
N GLU A 38 -8.34 -0.99 -6.97
CA GLU A 38 -8.96 -1.45 -5.75
C GLU A 38 -8.24 -0.76 -4.60
N VAL A 39 -9.00 -0.18 -3.68
CA VAL A 39 -8.44 0.56 -2.56
C VAL A 39 -8.93 -0.06 -1.26
N THR A 40 -7.99 -0.42 -0.41
CA THR A 40 -8.27 -0.90 0.95
C THR A 40 -7.63 0.05 1.94
N ILE A 41 -8.40 0.52 2.90
CA ILE A 41 -7.92 1.46 3.90
C ILE A 41 -7.95 0.80 5.27
N HIS A 42 -6.80 0.71 5.89
CA HIS A 42 -6.68 0.14 7.23
C HIS A 42 -6.57 1.28 8.24
N SER A 43 -7.43 1.24 9.24
CA SER A 43 -7.51 2.30 10.25
C SER A 43 -6.86 1.91 11.57
N ARG A 44 -6.26 0.72 11.63
CA ARG A 44 -5.51 0.28 12.82
C ARG A 44 -4.12 -0.19 12.38
N ARG A 45 -3.22 -0.23 13.33
CA ARG A 45 -1.86 -0.67 13.05
C ARG A 45 -1.82 -2.16 12.75
N LEU A 46 -1.12 -2.52 11.70
CA LEU A 46 -0.85 -3.91 11.33
C LEU A 46 0.63 -4.18 11.54
N VAL A 47 0.95 -5.37 12.02
CA VAL A 47 2.34 -5.76 12.25
C VAL A 47 2.55 -7.23 11.86
N GLY A 48 3.80 -7.60 11.64
CA GLY A 48 4.18 -8.99 11.40
C GLY A 48 3.51 -9.59 10.17
N ASP A 49 3.06 -10.83 10.31
CA ASP A 49 2.48 -11.54 9.19
C ASP A 49 1.17 -10.91 8.72
N GLU A 50 0.40 -10.33 9.63
CA GLU A 50 -0.83 -9.64 9.25
C GLU A 50 -0.53 -8.48 8.30
N LEU A 51 0.53 -7.73 8.58
CA LEU A 51 0.96 -6.63 7.71
C LEU A 51 1.37 -7.16 6.33
N VAL A 52 2.16 -8.23 6.30
CA VAL A 52 2.60 -8.82 5.04
C VAL A 52 1.41 -9.31 4.23
N GLU A 53 0.45 -9.98 4.86
CA GLU A 53 -0.74 -10.45 4.17
C GLU A 53 -1.56 -9.29 3.61
N ALA A 54 -1.71 -8.23 4.37
CA ALA A 54 -2.46 -7.06 3.92
C ALA A 54 -1.82 -6.39 2.71
N LEU A 55 -0.50 -6.49 2.57
CA LEU A 55 0.24 -5.86 1.47
C LEU A 55 0.51 -6.79 0.30
N GLN A 56 0.14 -8.09 0.40
CA GLN A 56 0.36 -9.00 -0.72
C GLN A 56 -0.46 -8.57 -1.93
N GLY A 57 0.17 -8.52 -3.08
CA GLY A 57 -0.48 -8.09 -4.31
C GLY A 57 -0.64 -6.59 -4.45
N ALA A 58 -0.32 -5.81 -3.43
CA ALA A 58 -0.42 -4.36 -3.50
C ALA A 58 0.61 -3.79 -4.46
N GLN A 59 0.20 -2.93 -5.36
CA GLN A 59 1.09 -2.24 -6.28
C GLN A 59 1.44 -0.86 -5.75
N CYS A 60 0.61 -0.29 -4.90
CA CYS A 60 0.87 0.99 -4.27
C CYS A 60 0.52 0.90 -2.78
N VAL A 61 1.37 1.41 -1.93
CA VAL A 61 1.07 1.53 -0.51
C VAL A 61 1.14 3.01 -0.14
N VAL A 62 0.16 3.45 0.64
CA VAL A 62 0.13 4.82 1.17
C VAL A 62 0.43 4.73 2.66
N LEU A 63 1.50 5.40 3.06
CA LEU A 63 1.97 5.39 4.43
C LEU A 63 1.59 6.70 5.11
N PHE A 64 1.17 6.62 6.36
CA PHE A 64 0.88 7.82 7.12
C PHE A 64 2.12 8.12 7.98
N ARG A 65 2.97 8.98 7.48
CA ARG A 65 4.26 9.34 8.10
C ARG A 65 5.09 8.09 8.38
N ASP A 66 5.67 7.97 9.57
CA ASP A 66 6.55 6.87 9.97
C ASP A 66 5.83 5.81 10.78
N ARG A 67 4.50 5.73 10.71
CA ARG A 67 3.72 4.84 11.58
C ARG A 67 4.00 3.36 11.36
N THR A 68 4.29 2.97 10.11
CA THR A 68 4.67 1.59 9.80
C THR A 68 6.05 1.57 9.16
N PRO A 69 7.04 0.94 9.80
CA PRO A 69 8.36 0.81 9.20
C PRO A 69 8.34 -0.04 7.93
N MET A 70 9.14 0.36 6.95
CA MET A 70 9.26 -0.35 5.67
C MET A 70 10.73 -0.67 5.42
N PRO A 71 11.32 -1.60 6.18
CA PRO A 71 12.72 -1.99 5.99
C PRO A 71 12.87 -2.89 4.76
N ARG A 72 14.11 -3.07 4.32
CA ARG A 72 14.41 -3.90 3.17
C ARG A 72 13.79 -5.30 3.28
N ALA A 73 13.87 -5.94 4.46
CA ALA A 73 13.35 -7.28 4.64
C ALA A 73 11.84 -7.36 4.33
N LEU A 74 11.10 -6.33 4.68
CA LEU A 74 9.68 -6.27 4.36
C LEU A 74 9.48 -6.03 2.87
N LEU A 75 10.21 -5.09 2.29
CA LEU A 75 10.07 -4.75 0.88
C LEU A 75 10.39 -5.95 -0.03
N GLU A 76 11.35 -6.78 0.36
CA GLU A 76 11.69 -7.97 -0.41
C GLU A 76 10.57 -9.00 -0.44
N ARG A 77 9.62 -8.92 0.48
CA ARG A 77 8.47 -9.83 0.52
C ARG A 77 7.27 -9.30 -0.27
N LEU A 78 7.41 -8.15 -0.93
CA LEU A 78 6.33 -7.48 -1.63
C LEU A 78 6.68 -7.31 -3.12
N PRO A 79 6.70 -8.41 -3.89
CA PRO A 79 7.19 -8.36 -5.28
C PRO A 79 6.33 -7.53 -6.22
N ASP A 80 5.07 -7.30 -5.89
CA ASP A 80 4.19 -6.53 -6.76
C ASP A 80 4.18 -5.03 -6.46
N LEU A 81 4.86 -4.63 -5.41
CA LEU A 81 4.86 -3.22 -4.99
C LEU A 81 5.70 -2.38 -5.96
N ARG A 82 5.10 -1.32 -6.49
CA ARG A 82 5.74 -0.44 -7.46
C ARG A 82 5.85 1.00 -6.98
N HIS A 83 4.90 1.43 -6.13
CA HIS A 83 4.85 2.82 -5.67
C HIS A 83 4.65 2.88 -4.17
N ILE A 84 5.36 3.78 -3.53
CA ILE A 84 5.19 4.08 -2.12
C ILE A 84 4.94 5.57 -2.02
N VAL A 85 3.80 5.94 -1.42
CA VAL A 85 3.44 7.32 -1.17
C VAL A 85 3.38 7.50 0.34
N TYR A 86 3.93 8.55 0.85
CA TYR A 86 3.81 8.81 2.28
C TYR A 86 3.45 10.27 2.53
N THR A 87 2.70 10.48 3.60
CA THR A 87 2.32 11.83 4.01
C THR A 87 3.49 12.47 4.77
N GLY A 88 3.61 13.79 4.67
CA GLY A 88 4.72 14.51 5.30
C GLY A 88 5.88 14.70 4.34
N THR A 89 6.93 15.35 4.81
CA THR A 89 8.09 15.69 3.97
C THR A 89 9.22 14.68 4.08
N ARG A 90 9.14 13.77 5.03
CA ARG A 90 10.23 12.84 5.32
C ARG A 90 9.67 11.58 5.96
N ASN A 91 10.24 10.42 5.63
CA ASN A 91 9.91 9.17 6.30
C ASN A 91 11.23 8.54 6.77
N ARG A 92 11.36 8.35 8.08
CA ARG A 92 12.60 7.82 8.68
C ARG A 92 12.60 6.31 8.80
N THR A 93 11.48 5.66 8.59
CA THR A 93 11.34 4.21 8.76
C THR A 93 11.27 3.46 7.43
N LEU A 94 11.29 4.19 6.32
CA LEU A 94 11.31 3.61 4.99
C LEU A 94 12.77 3.52 4.52
N ASP A 95 13.17 2.31 4.12
CA ASP A 95 14.47 2.13 3.48
C ASP A 95 14.35 2.58 2.02
N ILE A 96 14.61 3.84 1.78
CA ILE A 96 14.44 4.45 0.45
C ILE A 96 15.38 3.81 -0.56
N GLU A 97 16.60 3.52 -0.16
CA GLU A 97 17.56 2.90 -1.06
C GLU A 97 17.11 1.52 -1.50
N ALA A 98 16.60 0.72 -0.57
CA ALA A 98 16.06 -0.60 -0.89
C ALA A 98 14.85 -0.48 -1.80
N ALA A 99 13.95 0.47 -1.52
CA ALA A 99 12.77 0.68 -2.33
C ALA A 99 13.12 1.03 -3.77
N GLN A 100 14.17 1.84 -3.96
CA GLN A 100 14.59 2.23 -5.29
C GLN A 100 15.28 1.09 -6.05
N SER A 101 15.92 0.17 -5.33
CA SER A 101 16.66 -0.92 -5.96
C SER A 101 15.83 -2.16 -6.23
N LEU A 102 14.71 -2.29 -5.58
CA LEU A 102 13.79 -3.43 -5.74
C LEU A 102 12.59 -3.03 -6.61
#